data_a69058e7cc5f01154eed28b265b8d04f
#
_entry.id   a69058e7cc5f01154eed28b265b8d04f
#
_cell.length_a   1.000
_cell.length_b   1.000
_cell.length_c   1.000
_cell.angle_alpha   90.00
_cell.angle_beta   90.00
_cell.angle_gamma   90.00
#
_symmetry.space_group_name_H-M   'P 1'
#
loop_
_entity.id
_entity.type
_entity.pdbx_description
1 polymer ?
#
loop_
_entity_poly.entity_id
_entity_poly.type
_entity_poly.pdbx_seq_one_letter_code
_entity_poly.pdbx_strand_id
1 'polypeptide(L)'
;MEIKVECRGMEIGEAGGMLTQVLDTLLARIVERDRELCLDELETIILADDFADALRNETGGQVSAGVVRAMHRADSVRLLIDAKHMASALAGDAEQVAGFVHLFHRELCRIHDARARLGQSESLDLLLDCEFDRQLLPIAESMWAEYYSTRRAVWSLPQGSDLMLTHLADLLEALPPAMSEEIVLHMGSNDIDGLFAKSCGRIAHLAQTVAHCQGYLAGLERALAEIGPEYQALLDASPLGPAWAPLMHRLGVLFASPSRTTESIYLALQGDVAAMFAAFGLRIRRAEDGGVWVDPFPLTGDRPDQ
;
A
#
# COMPACT_ATOMS: atom_id res chain seq x y z
N MET A 1 -13.44 -24.24 -5.19
CA MET A 1 -13.82 -23.26 -4.17
C MET A 1 -15.01 -22.47 -4.71
N GLU A 2 -16.13 -22.40 -3.99
CA GLU A 2 -17.32 -21.63 -4.38
C GLU A 2 -17.26 -20.29 -3.60
N ILE A 3 -16.88 -19.22 -4.28
CA ILE A 3 -16.87 -17.88 -3.69
C ILE A 3 -18.26 -17.31 -3.84
N LYS A 4 -18.86 -16.89 -2.72
CA LYS A 4 -20.20 -16.30 -2.71
C LYS A 4 -20.13 -14.85 -3.19
N VAL A 5 -21.01 -14.44 -4.11
CA VAL A 5 -21.20 -13.04 -4.48
C VAL A 5 -22.47 -12.51 -3.85
N GLU A 6 -22.37 -11.41 -3.07
CA GLU A 6 -23.49 -10.73 -2.42
C GLU A 6 -23.68 -9.35 -3.04
N CYS A 7 -24.91 -8.97 -3.37
CA CYS A 7 -25.26 -7.61 -3.78
C CYS A 7 -25.91 -6.88 -2.61
N ARG A 8 -25.41 -5.69 -2.24
CA ARG A 8 -25.96 -4.88 -1.15
C ARG A 8 -26.41 -3.51 -1.66
N GLY A 9 -27.61 -3.11 -1.28
CA GLY A 9 -28.20 -1.82 -1.71
C GLY A 9 -28.63 -1.78 -3.17
N MET A 10 -28.40 -2.85 -3.93
CA MET A 10 -28.86 -2.99 -5.31
C MET A 10 -30.17 -3.80 -5.34
N GLU A 11 -31.15 -3.34 -6.11
CA GLU A 11 -32.23 -4.27 -6.49
C GLU A 11 -31.62 -5.43 -7.28
N ILE A 12 -31.86 -6.65 -6.83
CA ILE A 12 -31.38 -7.87 -7.51
C ILE A 12 -32.22 -8.02 -8.80
N GLY A 13 -31.88 -7.23 -9.79
CA GLY A 13 -32.41 -7.25 -11.13
C GLY A 13 -31.37 -7.80 -12.13
N GLU A 14 -31.65 -7.68 -13.42
CA GLU A 14 -30.76 -8.14 -14.51
C GLU A 14 -29.33 -7.56 -14.37
N ALA A 15 -29.18 -6.31 -13.89
CA ALA A 15 -27.89 -5.66 -13.72
C ALA A 15 -27.00 -6.34 -12.65
N GLY A 16 -27.55 -6.70 -11.49
CA GLY A 16 -26.80 -7.41 -10.45
C GLY A 16 -26.31 -8.78 -10.90
N GLY A 17 -27.20 -9.53 -11.61
CA GLY A 17 -26.85 -10.83 -12.19
C GLY A 17 -25.74 -10.74 -13.23
N MET A 18 -25.75 -9.70 -14.08
CA MET A 18 -24.72 -9.48 -15.09
C MET A 18 -23.36 -9.13 -14.45
N LEU A 19 -23.33 -8.25 -13.44
CA LEU A 19 -22.09 -7.92 -12.73
C LEU A 19 -21.49 -9.13 -12.03
N THR A 20 -22.32 -9.97 -11.39
CA THR A 20 -21.90 -11.23 -10.79
C THR A 20 -21.24 -12.15 -11.82
N GLN A 21 -21.89 -12.36 -12.97
CA GLN A 21 -21.33 -13.20 -14.04
C GLN A 21 -20.00 -12.68 -14.59
N VAL A 22 -19.85 -11.36 -14.71
CA VAL A 22 -18.60 -10.74 -15.13
C VAL A 22 -17.50 -10.98 -14.09
N LEU A 23 -17.80 -10.80 -12.79
CA LEU A 23 -16.84 -11.09 -11.71
C LEU A 23 -16.38 -12.54 -11.70
N ASP A 24 -17.30 -13.49 -11.81
CA ASP A 24 -16.96 -14.91 -11.87
C ASP A 24 -16.04 -15.22 -13.05
N THR A 25 -16.32 -14.59 -14.20
CA THR A 25 -15.49 -14.75 -15.41
C THR A 25 -14.09 -14.13 -15.22
N LEU A 26 -14.02 -12.94 -14.63
CA LEU A 26 -12.73 -12.27 -14.35
C LEU A 26 -11.90 -13.07 -13.35
N LEU A 27 -12.52 -13.49 -12.26
CA LEU A 27 -11.86 -14.31 -11.24
C LEU A 27 -11.30 -15.60 -11.82
N ALA A 28 -12.12 -16.32 -12.60
CA ALA A 28 -11.69 -17.56 -13.24
C ALA A 28 -10.49 -17.34 -14.17
N ARG A 29 -10.50 -16.27 -14.97
CA ARG A 29 -9.39 -15.92 -15.87
C ARG A 29 -8.12 -15.51 -15.13
N ILE A 30 -8.24 -14.76 -14.03
CA ILE A 30 -7.09 -14.38 -13.20
C ILE A 30 -6.45 -15.62 -12.58
N VAL A 31 -7.24 -16.51 -11.97
CA VAL A 31 -6.74 -17.75 -11.35
C VAL A 31 -6.16 -18.72 -12.40
N GLU A 32 -6.74 -18.80 -13.61
CA GLU A 32 -6.19 -19.62 -14.69
C GLU A 32 -4.79 -19.12 -15.12
N ARG A 33 -4.60 -17.82 -15.17
CA ARG A 33 -3.33 -17.21 -15.56
C ARG A 33 -2.29 -17.19 -14.43
N ASP A 34 -2.71 -16.97 -13.20
CA ASP A 34 -1.87 -17.04 -11.99
C ASP A 34 -2.27 -18.24 -11.13
N ARG A 35 -1.79 -19.42 -11.50
CA ARG A 35 -2.13 -20.69 -10.84
C ARG A 35 -1.61 -20.82 -9.41
N GLU A 36 -0.67 -19.96 -9.03
CA GLU A 36 -0.14 -19.91 -7.67
C GLU A 36 -0.97 -18.99 -6.76
N LEU A 37 -1.96 -18.28 -7.31
CA LEU A 37 -2.83 -17.39 -6.55
C LEU A 37 -3.75 -18.22 -5.66
N CYS A 38 -3.47 -18.22 -4.36
CA CYS A 38 -4.28 -18.91 -3.35
C CYS A 38 -5.31 -17.95 -2.75
N LEU A 39 -6.59 -18.27 -2.91
CA LEU A 39 -7.72 -17.47 -2.45
C LEU A 39 -8.65 -18.29 -1.51
N ASP A 40 -8.13 -19.34 -0.86
CA ASP A 40 -8.95 -20.26 -0.05
C ASP A 40 -9.71 -19.57 1.08
N GLU A 41 -9.25 -18.39 1.54
CA GLU A 41 -9.91 -17.62 2.59
C GLU A 41 -10.90 -16.58 2.06
N LEU A 42 -10.92 -16.35 0.74
CA LEU A 42 -11.90 -15.46 0.14
C LEU A 42 -13.27 -16.11 0.17
N GLU A 43 -14.06 -15.77 1.19
CA GLU A 43 -15.39 -16.30 1.43
C GLU A 43 -16.45 -15.64 0.54
N THR A 44 -16.39 -14.31 0.46
CA THR A 44 -17.47 -13.53 -0.15
C THR A 44 -16.90 -12.31 -0.90
N ILE A 45 -17.43 -12.07 -2.09
CA ILE A 45 -17.29 -10.80 -2.80
C ILE A 45 -18.60 -10.03 -2.63
N ILE A 46 -18.51 -8.81 -2.12
CA ILE A 46 -19.66 -7.94 -1.86
C ILE A 46 -19.67 -6.82 -2.90
N LEU A 47 -20.68 -6.79 -3.74
CA LEU A 47 -21.00 -5.67 -4.62
C LEU A 47 -21.90 -4.69 -3.88
N ALA A 48 -21.40 -3.49 -3.57
CA ALA A 48 -22.15 -2.49 -2.82
C ALA A 48 -22.50 -1.28 -3.70
N ASP A 49 -23.76 -0.85 -3.66
CA ASP A 49 -24.22 0.38 -4.29
C ASP A 49 -23.71 1.63 -3.54
N ASP A 50 -23.65 1.55 -2.22
CA ASP A 50 -22.97 2.52 -1.35
C ASP A 50 -21.75 1.86 -0.70
N PHE A 51 -20.59 2.03 -1.36
CA PHE A 51 -19.33 1.46 -0.90
C PHE A 51 -18.92 1.96 0.48
N ALA A 52 -19.10 3.27 0.74
CA ALA A 52 -18.70 3.88 2.01
C ALA A 52 -19.53 3.36 3.19
N ASP A 53 -20.85 3.20 2.99
CA ASP A 53 -21.73 2.65 4.00
C ASP A 53 -21.44 1.16 4.24
N ALA A 54 -21.27 0.39 3.18
CA ALA A 54 -20.92 -1.03 3.29
C ALA A 54 -19.58 -1.23 4.00
N LEU A 55 -18.57 -0.38 3.72
CA LEU A 55 -17.27 -0.42 4.38
C LEU A 55 -17.39 -0.09 5.88
N ARG A 56 -18.15 0.96 6.25
CA ARG A 56 -18.42 1.29 7.67
C ARG A 56 -19.05 0.13 8.41
N ASN A 57 -20.02 -0.52 7.81
CA ASN A 57 -20.72 -1.65 8.43
C ASN A 57 -19.82 -2.87 8.61
N GLU A 58 -18.91 -3.12 7.69
CA GLU A 58 -17.96 -4.25 7.76
C GLU A 58 -16.79 -3.99 8.72
N THR A 59 -16.35 -2.72 8.87
CA THR A 59 -15.14 -2.36 9.64
C THR A 59 -15.45 -1.76 11.02
N GLY A 60 -16.71 -1.60 11.39
CA GLY A 60 -17.09 -0.97 12.65
C GLY A 60 -16.84 0.54 12.70
N GLY A 61 -16.87 1.23 11.54
CA GLY A 61 -16.79 2.69 11.45
C GLY A 61 -15.55 3.27 10.78
N GLN A 62 -14.59 2.44 10.39
CA GLN A 62 -13.46 2.91 9.59
C GLN A 62 -13.93 3.30 8.19
N VAL A 63 -13.57 4.50 7.75
CA VAL A 63 -13.84 4.97 6.39
C VAL A 63 -12.49 5.15 5.70
N SER A 64 -12.29 4.49 4.58
CA SER A 64 -11.15 4.73 3.69
C SER A 64 -11.64 4.94 2.27
N ALA A 65 -10.93 5.73 1.50
CA ALA A 65 -11.19 5.84 0.07
C ALA A 65 -10.79 4.53 -0.64
N GLY A 66 -11.52 4.18 -1.70
CA GLY A 66 -11.22 3.01 -2.51
C GLY A 66 -12.45 2.57 -3.29
N VAL A 67 -12.25 1.68 -4.25
CA VAL A 67 -13.32 1.11 -5.08
C VAL A 67 -13.32 -0.42 -5.02
N VAL A 68 -12.22 -1.01 -4.55
CA VAL A 68 -12.06 -2.44 -4.25
C VAL A 68 -11.26 -2.54 -2.96
N ARG A 69 -11.73 -3.33 -1.98
CA ARG A 69 -11.07 -3.45 -0.67
C ARG A 69 -11.22 -4.84 -0.08
N ALA A 70 -10.10 -5.47 0.25
CA ALA A 70 -10.09 -6.68 1.06
C ALA A 70 -10.30 -6.36 2.54
N MET A 71 -11.17 -7.10 3.20
CA MET A 71 -11.49 -6.99 4.62
C MET A 71 -11.16 -8.32 5.28
N HIS A 72 -10.07 -8.32 6.05
CA HIS A 72 -9.59 -9.50 6.76
C HIS A 72 -10.36 -9.71 8.06
N ARG A 73 -10.77 -10.94 8.32
CA ARG A 73 -11.36 -11.45 9.56
C ARG A 73 -10.48 -12.56 10.10
N ALA A 74 -10.78 -13.08 11.30
CA ALA A 74 -9.96 -14.12 11.91
C ALA A 74 -9.68 -15.32 10.98
N ASP A 75 -10.73 -15.82 10.29
CA ASP A 75 -10.65 -17.07 9.51
C ASP A 75 -11.06 -16.88 8.05
N SER A 76 -11.39 -15.66 7.62
CA SER A 76 -11.88 -15.42 6.25
C SER A 76 -11.57 -14.01 5.76
N VAL A 77 -11.68 -13.83 4.46
CA VAL A 77 -11.57 -12.53 3.81
C VAL A 77 -12.84 -12.25 3.02
N ARG A 78 -13.32 -11.02 3.12
CA ARG A 78 -14.37 -10.49 2.26
C ARG A 78 -13.79 -9.41 1.36
N LEU A 79 -14.19 -9.42 0.11
CA LEU A 79 -13.77 -8.41 -0.85
C LEU A 79 -14.95 -7.50 -1.17
N LEU A 80 -14.85 -6.23 -0.78
CA LEU A 80 -15.87 -5.22 -1.07
C LEU A 80 -15.52 -4.51 -2.37
N ILE A 81 -16.49 -4.36 -3.25
CA ILE A 81 -16.37 -3.70 -4.56
C ILE A 81 -17.47 -2.64 -4.68
N ASP A 82 -17.12 -1.44 -5.14
CA ASP A 82 -18.05 -0.41 -5.55
C ASP A 82 -18.74 -0.84 -6.86
N ALA A 83 -20.02 -1.17 -6.77
CA ALA A 83 -20.80 -1.66 -7.89
C ALA A 83 -20.98 -0.59 -8.98
N LYS A 84 -21.12 0.70 -8.60
CA LYS A 84 -21.25 1.81 -9.55
C LYS A 84 -19.96 2.04 -10.32
N HIS A 85 -18.84 2.00 -9.60
CA HIS A 85 -17.53 2.12 -10.24
C HIS A 85 -17.28 0.95 -11.20
N MET A 86 -17.55 -0.28 -10.78
CA MET A 86 -17.44 -1.46 -11.65
C MET A 86 -18.33 -1.33 -12.88
N ALA A 87 -19.60 -0.99 -12.71
CA ALA A 87 -20.54 -0.83 -13.82
C ALA A 87 -20.09 0.28 -14.79
N SER A 88 -19.61 1.42 -14.26
CA SER A 88 -19.07 2.51 -15.05
C SER A 88 -17.83 2.08 -15.86
N ALA A 89 -16.90 1.37 -15.21
CA ALA A 89 -15.70 0.87 -15.89
C ALA A 89 -16.06 -0.11 -17.03
N LEU A 90 -16.99 -1.03 -16.77
CA LEU A 90 -17.43 -2.02 -17.78
C LEU A 90 -18.22 -1.41 -18.94
N ALA A 91 -18.90 -0.27 -18.74
CA ALA A 91 -19.58 0.48 -19.77
C ALA A 91 -18.66 1.43 -20.53
N GLY A 92 -17.43 1.61 -20.05
CA GLY A 92 -16.43 2.52 -20.61
C GLY A 92 -15.62 1.91 -21.75
N ASP A 93 -14.49 2.52 -22.02
CA ASP A 93 -13.55 2.03 -23.02
C ASP A 93 -12.66 0.88 -22.50
N ALA A 94 -11.83 0.34 -23.38
CA ALA A 94 -10.94 -0.78 -23.04
C ALA A 94 -9.93 -0.43 -21.92
N GLU A 95 -9.53 0.84 -21.79
CA GLU A 95 -8.59 1.30 -20.76
C GLU A 95 -9.26 1.33 -19.39
N GLN A 96 -10.51 1.80 -19.29
CA GLN A 96 -11.29 1.80 -18.06
C GLN A 96 -11.56 0.36 -17.56
N VAL A 97 -11.93 -0.53 -18.49
CA VAL A 97 -12.08 -1.97 -18.17
C VAL A 97 -10.77 -2.55 -17.66
N ALA A 98 -9.65 -2.30 -18.35
CA ALA A 98 -8.34 -2.80 -17.95
C ALA A 98 -7.90 -2.23 -16.58
N GLY A 99 -8.19 -0.96 -16.31
CA GLY A 99 -7.94 -0.32 -15.01
C GLY A 99 -8.69 -1.02 -13.88
N PHE A 100 -9.99 -1.30 -14.05
CA PHE A 100 -10.77 -2.04 -13.06
C PHE A 100 -10.24 -3.47 -12.84
N VAL A 101 -9.96 -4.20 -13.93
CA VAL A 101 -9.39 -5.56 -13.86
C VAL A 101 -8.07 -5.56 -13.08
N HIS A 102 -7.22 -4.56 -13.31
CA HIS A 102 -5.95 -4.43 -12.61
C HIS A 102 -6.13 -4.15 -11.11
N LEU A 103 -7.03 -3.24 -10.73
CA LEU A 103 -7.35 -2.97 -9.32
C LEU A 103 -7.88 -4.22 -8.61
N PHE A 104 -8.80 -4.92 -9.25
CA PHE A 104 -9.35 -6.19 -8.73
C PHE A 104 -8.24 -7.23 -8.55
N HIS A 105 -7.39 -7.43 -9.55
CA HIS A 105 -6.27 -8.37 -9.49
C HIS A 105 -5.28 -8.03 -8.36
N ARG A 106 -4.96 -6.76 -8.18
CA ARG A 106 -4.08 -6.31 -7.08
C ARG A 106 -4.64 -6.68 -5.71
N GLU A 107 -5.94 -6.49 -5.49
CA GLU A 107 -6.57 -6.88 -4.22
C GLU A 107 -6.54 -8.40 -4.01
N LEU A 108 -6.73 -9.20 -5.06
CA LEU A 108 -6.57 -10.66 -4.97
C LEU A 108 -5.12 -11.05 -4.61
N CYS A 109 -4.12 -10.34 -5.15
CA CYS A 109 -2.72 -10.55 -4.77
C CYS A 109 -2.45 -10.19 -3.30
N ARG A 110 -3.11 -9.16 -2.75
CA ARG A 110 -3.02 -8.82 -1.32
C ARG A 110 -3.62 -9.90 -0.43
N ILE A 111 -4.77 -10.46 -0.83
CA ILE A 111 -5.41 -11.59 -0.11
C ILE A 111 -4.45 -12.78 -0.08
N HIS A 112 -3.86 -13.12 -1.22
CA HIS A 112 -2.88 -14.20 -1.32
C HIS A 112 -1.68 -14.00 -0.39
N ASP A 113 -1.07 -12.81 -0.37
CA ASP A 113 0.08 -12.51 0.48
C ASP A 113 -0.28 -12.53 1.98
N ALA A 114 -1.41 -11.94 2.34
CA ALA A 114 -1.88 -11.94 3.73
C ALA A 114 -2.05 -13.37 4.24
N ARG A 115 -2.64 -14.27 3.43
CA ARG A 115 -2.76 -15.69 3.77
C ARG A 115 -1.42 -16.36 4.01
N ALA A 116 -0.44 -16.13 3.14
CA ALA A 116 0.88 -16.72 3.27
C ALA A 116 1.57 -16.36 4.60
N ARG A 117 1.10 -15.29 5.26
CA ARG A 117 1.60 -14.77 6.55
C ARG A 117 0.76 -15.19 7.76
N LEU A 118 -0.45 -15.72 7.55
CA LEU A 118 -1.33 -16.17 8.64
C LEU A 118 -0.75 -17.42 9.33
N GLY A 119 -0.87 -17.47 10.66
CA GLY A 119 -0.43 -18.61 11.47
C GLY A 119 0.99 -18.51 12.03
N GLN A 120 1.69 -17.37 11.86
CA GLN A 120 3.05 -17.16 12.34
C GLN A 120 3.14 -16.01 13.37
N SER A 121 2.07 -15.82 14.17
CA SER A 121 1.77 -14.58 14.88
C SER A 121 2.28 -14.48 16.33
N GLU A 122 2.89 -15.52 16.90
CA GLU A 122 3.27 -15.48 18.34
C GLU A 122 4.31 -14.42 18.69
N SER A 123 5.17 -14.05 17.73
CA SER A 123 6.18 -13.01 17.93
C SER A 123 5.69 -11.59 17.65
N LEU A 124 4.57 -11.43 16.96
CA LEU A 124 4.00 -10.12 16.63
C LEU A 124 3.52 -9.39 17.88
N ASP A 125 2.93 -10.10 18.86
CA ASP A 125 2.46 -9.52 20.11
C ASP A 125 3.60 -8.86 20.90
N LEU A 126 4.80 -9.47 20.88
CA LEU A 126 6.00 -8.91 21.52
C LEU A 126 6.48 -7.61 20.85
N LEU A 127 6.33 -7.49 19.54
CA LEU A 127 6.64 -6.24 18.83
C LEU A 127 5.65 -5.14 19.18
N LEU A 128 4.37 -5.49 19.36
CA LEU A 128 3.32 -4.55 19.70
C LEU A 128 3.39 -4.02 21.13
N ASP A 129 4.17 -4.64 22.02
CA ASP A 129 4.45 -4.12 23.36
C ASP A 129 5.35 -2.88 23.35
N CYS A 130 6.09 -2.64 22.26
CA CYS A 130 6.93 -1.48 22.07
C CYS A 130 6.19 -0.41 21.24
N GLU A 131 6.03 0.81 21.78
CA GLU A 131 5.33 1.89 21.07
C GLU A 131 6.02 2.26 19.75
N PHE A 132 7.36 2.28 19.73
CA PHE A 132 8.11 2.52 18.50
C PHE A 132 7.74 1.53 17.40
N ASP A 133 7.71 0.24 17.71
CA ASP A 133 7.36 -0.80 16.74
C ASP A 133 5.89 -0.72 16.34
N ARG A 134 5.00 -0.42 17.30
CA ARG A 134 3.57 -0.23 17.06
C ARG A 134 3.27 0.89 16.08
N GLN A 135 4.07 1.96 16.08
CA GLN A 135 3.91 3.09 15.16
C GLN A 135 4.48 2.79 13.76
N LEU A 136 5.58 2.05 13.66
CA LEU A 136 6.24 1.81 12.37
C LEU A 136 5.72 0.57 11.65
N LEU A 137 5.23 -0.42 12.37
CA LEU A 137 4.72 -1.67 11.80
C LEU A 137 3.65 -1.44 10.73
N PRO A 138 2.60 -0.62 10.94
CA PRO A 138 1.58 -0.39 9.92
C PRO A 138 2.13 0.26 8.64
N ILE A 139 3.16 1.10 8.77
CA ILE A 139 3.83 1.75 7.62
C ILE A 139 4.61 0.69 6.82
N ALA A 140 5.39 -0.13 7.49
CA ALA A 140 6.16 -1.21 6.86
C ALA A 140 5.26 -2.26 6.19
N GLU A 141 4.16 -2.66 6.86
CA GLU A 141 3.19 -3.61 6.30
C GLU A 141 2.48 -3.05 5.07
N SER A 142 2.05 -1.79 5.12
CA SER A 142 1.39 -1.16 3.97
C SER A 142 2.35 -0.99 2.79
N MET A 143 3.60 -0.62 3.06
CA MET A 143 4.66 -0.55 2.05
C MET A 143 4.89 -1.91 1.39
N TRP A 144 5.01 -2.98 2.19
CA TRP A 144 5.12 -4.34 1.67
C TRP A 144 3.91 -4.74 0.82
N ALA A 145 2.69 -4.53 1.31
CA ALA A 145 1.45 -4.90 0.63
C ALA A 145 1.32 -4.20 -0.73
N GLU A 146 1.72 -2.92 -0.83
CA GLU A 146 1.75 -2.19 -2.10
C GLU A 146 2.78 -2.79 -3.06
N TYR A 147 4.02 -2.98 -2.62
CA TYR A 147 5.06 -3.56 -3.45
C TYR A 147 4.69 -4.96 -3.96
N TYR A 148 4.24 -5.82 -3.05
CA TYR A 148 3.89 -7.19 -3.39
C TYR A 148 2.77 -7.26 -4.42
N SER A 149 1.66 -6.55 -4.15
CA SER A 149 0.48 -6.59 -5.01
C SER A 149 0.74 -5.99 -6.39
N THR A 150 1.46 -4.88 -6.49
CA THR A 150 1.79 -4.24 -7.76
C THR A 150 2.76 -5.07 -8.59
N ARG A 151 3.80 -5.63 -7.95
CA ARG A 151 4.76 -6.50 -8.63
C ARG A 151 4.10 -7.76 -9.18
N ARG A 152 3.27 -8.43 -8.37
CA ARG A 152 2.61 -9.67 -8.79
C ARG A 152 1.54 -9.42 -9.85
N ALA A 153 0.77 -8.33 -9.71
CA ALA A 153 -0.31 -8.00 -10.63
C ALA A 153 0.13 -7.35 -11.95
N VAL A 154 1.43 -7.16 -12.17
CA VAL A 154 1.97 -6.38 -13.31
C VAL A 154 1.44 -6.83 -14.68
N TRP A 155 1.16 -8.13 -14.85
CA TRP A 155 0.68 -8.64 -16.13
C TRP A 155 -0.74 -8.18 -16.51
N SER A 156 -1.52 -7.67 -15.56
CA SER A 156 -2.84 -7.06 -15.81
C SER A 156 -2.78 -5.53 -15.89
N LEU A 157 -1.60 -4.92 -15.79
CA LEU A 157 -1.41 -3.48 -15.84
C LEU A 157 -1.89 -2.93 -17.19
N PRO A 158 -2.71 -1.88 -17.22
CA PRO A 158 -3.11 -1.22 -18.46
C PRO A 158 -1.90 -0.68 -19.23
N GLN A 159 -1.97 -0.77 -20.57
CA GLN A 159 -0.95 -0.15 -21.41
C GLN A 159 -1.00 1.38 -21.24
N GLY A 160 0.18 2.01 -21.17
CA GLY A 160 0.27 3.46 -20.98
C GLY A 160 0.07 3.95 -19.54
N SER A 161 -0.05 3.04 -18.57
CA SER A 161 -0.07 3.43 -17.16
C SER A 161 1.17 4.23 -16.79
N ASP A 162 0.99 5.33 -16.05
CA ASP A 162 2.08 6.17 -15.53
C ASP A 162 2.82 5.54 -14.33
N LEU A 163 2.41 4.35 -13.90
CA LEU A 163 3.00 3.59 -12.76
C LEU A 163 3.01 4.38 -11.44
N MET A 164 2.11 5.35 -11.27
CA MET A 164 2.09 6.31 -10.16
C MET A 164 3.31 7.27 -10.11
N LEU A 165 4.05 7.40 -11.20
CA LEU A 165 5.26 8.23 -11.24
C LEU A 165 4.95 9.72 -11.13
N THR A 166 3.87 10.19 -11.74
CA THR A 166 3.40 11.58 -11.59
C THR A 166 3.07 11.88 -10.13
N HIS A 167 2.34 10.98 -9.46
CA HIS A 167 2.00 11.14 -8.05
C HIS A 167 3.24 11.09 -7.14
N LEU A 168 4.21 10.22 -7.44
CA LEU A 168 5.50 10.21 -6.73
C LEU A 168 6.24 11.54 -6.89
N ALA A 169 6.27 12.10 -8.11
CA ALA A 169 6.90 13.39 -8.36
C ALA A 169 6.25 14.51 -7.53
N ASP A 170 4.91 14.58 -7.55
CA ASP A 170 4.16 15.55 -6.74
C ASP A 170 4.49 15.45 -5.24
N LEU A 171 4.62 14.22 -4.71
CA LEU A 171 4.99 14.00 -3.32
C LEU A 171 6.43 14.42 -3.02
N LEU A 172 7.38 14.11 -3.90
CA LEU A 172 8.79 14.49 -3.73
C LEU A 172 8.99 16.02 -3.74
N GLU A 173 8.16 16.75 -4.47
CA GLU A 173 8.17 18.21 -4.49
C GLU A 173 7.44 18.83 -3.29
N ALA A 174 6.28 18.27 -2.91
CA ALA A 174 5.42 18.84 -1.88
C ALA A 174 5.86 18.52 -0.45
N LEU A 175 6.48 17.35 -0.22
CA LEU A 175 6.76 16.87 1.13
C LEU A 175 7.87 17.67 1.85
N PRO A 176 9.01 18.04 1.23
CA PRO A 176 10.06 18.78 1.93
C PRO A 176 9.59 20.12 2.52
N PRO A 177 8.91 21.02 1.77
CA PRO A 177 8.41 22.26 2.35
C PRO A 177 7.34 22.01 3.43
N ALA A 178 6.43 21.04 3.24
CA ALA A 178 5.40 20.72 4.20
C ALA A 178 5.96 20.19 5.53
N MET A 179 6.99 19.35 5.48
CA MET A 179 7.69 18.86 6.67
C MET A 179 8.47 19.97 7.37
N SER A 180 9.14 20.85 6.61
CA SER A 180 9.85 22.00 7.17
C SER A 180 8.89 22.94 7.91
N GLU A 181 7.71 23.22 7.37
CA GLU A 181 6.68 24.04 8.01
C GLU A 181 6.22 23.41 9.33
N GLU A 182 5.90 22.12 9.37
CA GLU A 182 5.50 21.44 10.59
C GLU A 182 6.60 21.46 11.67
N ILE A 183 7.87 21.28 11.27
CA ILE A 183 9.02 21.39 12.20
C ILE A 183 9.11 22.81 12.80
N VAL A 184 8.96 23.85 11.99
CA VAL A 184 8.99 25.25 12.45
C VAL A 184 7.81 25.52 13.41
N LEU A 185 6.62 25.06 13.09
CA LEU A 185 5.44 25.18 13.96
C LEU A 185 5.65 24.47 15.30
N HIS A 186 6.27 23.29 15.29
CA HIS A 186 6.62 22.57 16.51
C HIS A 186 7.62 23.38 17.37
N MET A 187 8.64 23.97 16.79
CA MET A 187 9.61 24.81 17.52
C MET A 187 8.92 25.98 18.28
N GLY A 188 7.76 26.44 17.78
CA GLY A 188 6.96 27.47 18.44
C GLY A 188 6.00 26.93 19.50
N SER A 189 5.46 25.73 19.32
CA SER A 189 4.43 25.12 20.17
C SER A 189 4.97 24.11 21.19
N ASN A 190 6.15 23.53 20.92
CA ASN A 190 6.72 22.40 21.65
C ASN A 190 5.83 21.13 21.67
N ASP A 191 4.96 20.97 20.65
CA ASP A 191 4.04 19.84 20.49
C ASP A 191 4.70 18.74 19.62
N ILE A 192 5.54 17.90 20.26
CA ILE A 192 6.28 16.83 19.57
C ILE A 192 5.33 15.71 19.11
N ASP A 193 4.30 15.41 19.88
CA ASP A 193 3.34 14.35 19.57
C ASP A 193 2.50 14.71 18.34
N GLY A 194 2.05 15.97 18.26
CA GLY A 194 1.34 16.50 17.10
C GLY A 194 2.21 16.50 15.83
N LEU A 195 3.49 16.90 15.96
CA LEU A 195 4.45 16.82 14.86
C LEU A 195 4.62 15.39 14.38
N PHE A 196 4.86 14.45 15.30
CA PHE A 196 5.07 13.04 14.95
C PHE A 196 3.82 12.43 14.29
N ALA A 197 2.64 12.62 14.85
CA ALA A 197 1.39 12.09 14.30
C ALA A 197 1.12 12.56 12.86
N LYS A 198 1.31 13.85 12.57
CA LYS A 198 1.17 14.40 11.21
C LYS A 198 2.23 13.85 10.26
N SER A 199 3.46 13.74 10.74
CA SER A 199 4.58 13.20 9.96
C SER A 199 4.37 11.72 9.63
N CYS A 200 3.84 10.91 10.56
CA CYS A 200 3.48 9.50 10.32
C CYS A 200 2.54 9.36 9.12
N GLY A 201 1.48 10.17 9.05
CA GLY A 201 0.54 10.12 7.91
C GLY A 201 1.20 10.44 6.58
N ARG A 202 2.04 11.49 6.55
CA ARG A 202 2.75 11.91 5.33
C ARG A 202 3.79 10.87 4.88
N ILE A 203 4.59 10.35 5.81
CA ILE A 203 5.61 9.33 5.51
C ILE A 203 4.97 8.01 5.13
N ALA A 204 3.86 7.60 5.77
CA ALA A 204 3.12 6.41 5.37
C ALA A 204 2.62 6.51 3.92
N HIS A 205 2.09 7.66 3.53
CA HIS A 205 1.63 7.89 2.16
C HIS A 205 2.80 7.85 1.15
N LEU A 206 3.93 8.50 1.46
CA LEU A 206 5.14 8.41 0.64
C LEU A 206 5.63 6.97 0.52
N ALA A 207 5.75 6.25 1.63
CA ALA A 207 6.23 4.86 1.65
C ALA A 207 5.37 3.93 0.80
N GLN A 208 4.04 4.07 0.86
CA GLN A 208 3.11 3.35 0.00
C GLN A 208 3.32 3.67 -1.48
N THR A 209 3.44 4.96 -1.84
CA THR A 209 3.64 5.40 -3.23
C THR A 209 4.97 4.91 -3.78
N VAL A 210 6.06 5.03 -3.00
CA VAL A 210 7.37 4.51 -3.36
C VAL A 210 7.34 3.01 -3.63
N ALA A 211 6.77 2.24 -2.71
CA ALA A 211 6.66 0.79 -2.82
C ALA A 211 5.81 0.37 -4.03
N HIS A 212 4.75 1.12 -4.30
CA HIS A 212 3.88 0.95 -5.47
C HIS A 212 4.67 1.10 -6.78
N CYS A 213 5.39 2.22 -6.95
CA CYS A 213 6.23 2.45 -8.12
C CYS A 213 7.31 1.36 -8.25
N GLN A 214 8.02 1.05 -7.16
CA GLN A 214 9.06 0.01 -7.15
C GLN A 214 8.51 -1.39 -7.47
N GLY A 215 7.30 -1.69 -7.04
CA GLY A 215 6.63 -2.94 -7.37
C GLY A 215 6.37 -3.08 -8.88
N TYR A 216 5.88 -2.03 -9.53
CA TYR A 216 5.71 -2.03 -10.99
C TYR A 216 7.04 -2.13 -11.73
N LEU A 217 8.03 -1.32 -11.36
CA LEU A 217 9.36 -1.36 -11.98
C LEU A 217 9.98 -2.76 -11.88
N ALA A 218 9.89 -3.38 -10.71
CA ALA A 218 10.39 -4.74 -10.48
C ALA A 218 9.60 -5.80 -11.26
N GLY A 219 8.27 -5.64 -11.37
CA GLY A 219 7.42 -6.56 -12.13
C GLY A 219 7.61 -6.45 -13.64
N LEU A 220 7.89 -5.24 -14.14
CA LEU A 220 8.23 -4.97 -15.53
C LEU A 220 9.69 -5.29 -15.87
N GLU A 221 10.53 -5.56 -14.87
CA GLU A 221 11.98 -5.76 -15.02
C GLU A 221 12.66 -4.56 -15.71
N ARG A 222 12.22 -3.34 -15.38
CA ARG A 222 12.73 -2.10 -15.99
C ARG A 222 13.23 -1.12 -14.93
N ALA A 223 14.28 -0.37 -15.29
CA ALA A 223 14.76 0.72 -14.46
C ALA A 223 13.89 1.97 -14.63
N LEU A 224 13.80 2.81 -13.57
CA LEU A 224 13.07 4.08 -13.62
C LEU A 224 13.59 4.99 -14.75
N ALA A 225 14.91 5.07 -14.92
CA ALA A 225 15.54 5.87 -15.96
C ALA A 225 15.16 5.46 -17.40
N GLU A 226 14.73 4.21 -17.62
CA GLU A 226 14.27 3.72 -18.92
C GLU A 226 12.81 4.08 -19.22
N ILE A 227 12.02 4.29 -18.16
CA ILE A 227 10.59 4.59 -18.27
C ILE A 227 10.35 6.09 -18.28
N GLY A 228 11.01 6.83 -17.36
CA GLY A 228 10.87 8.27 -17.20
C GLY A 228 12.16 8.86 -16.65
N PRO A 229 13.12 9.24 -17.51
CA PRO A 229 14.38 9.81 -17.07
C PRO A 229 14.20 11.13 -16.27
N GLU A 230 13.11 11.86 -16.51
CA GLU A 230 12.73 13.05 -15.74
C GLU A 230 12.40 12.72 -14.29
N TYR A 231 11.68 11.60 -14.04
CA TYR A 231 11.38 11.14 -12.69
C TYR A 231 12.63 10.61 -11.97
N GLN A 232 13.55 9.98 -12.70
CA GLN A 232 14.85 9.58 -12.14
C GLN A 232 15.65 10.81 -11.70
N ALA A 233 15.73 11.85 -12.52
CA ALA A 233 16.45 13.08 -12.18
C ALA A 233 15.84 13.79 -10.96
N LEU A 234 14.49 13.83 -10.87
CA LEU A 234 13.79 14.38 -9.70
C LEU A 234 14.08 13.57 -8.44
N LEU A 235 14.05 12.25 -8.54
CA LEU A 235 14.35 11.35 -7.43
C LEU A 235 15.79 11.53 -6.94
N ASP A 236 16.76 11.58 -7.86
CA ASP A 236 18.19 11.77 -7.53
C ASP A 236 18.45 13.11 -6.83
N ALA A 237 17.68 14.14 -7.18
CA ALA A 237 17.74 15.44 -6.54
C ALA A 237 17.00 15.49 -5.19
N SER A 238 16.15 14.53 -4.90
CA SER A 238 15.31 14.49 -3.69
C SER A 238 16.06 13.93 -2.48
N PRO A 239 15.60 14.24 -1.24
CA PRO A 239 16.14 13.60 -0.04
C PRO A 239 15.99 12.07 -0.01
N LEU A 240 15.07 11.51 -0.78
CA LEU A 240 14.80 10.08 -0.87
C LEU A 240 15.78 9.34 -1.80
N GLY A 241 16.44 10.02 -2.73
CA GLY A 241 17.33 9.41 -3.75
C GLY A 241 18.29 8.36 -3.21
N PRO A 242 19.04 8.64 -2.12
CA PRO A 242 19.99 7.68 -1.54
C PRO A 242 19.34 6.39 -1.01
N ALA A 243 18.08 6.44 -0.58
CA ALA A 243 17.36 5.30 -0.01
C ALA A 243 16.65 4.44 -1.08
N TRP A 244 16.44 4.96 -2.30
CA TRP A 244 15.65 4.30 -3.34
C TRP A 244 16.16 2.92 -3.74
N ALA A 245 17.41 2.81 -4.18
CA ALA A 245 17.97 1.56 -4.66
C ALA A 245 18.16 0.51 -3.54
N PRO A 246 18.64 0.86 -2.33
CA PRO A 246 18.67 -0.06 -1.20
C PRO A 246 17.30 -0.63 -0.83
N LEU A 247 16.25 0.21 -0.79
CA LEU A 247 14.89 -0.23 -0.51
C LEU A 247 14.38 -1.18 -1.58
N MET A 248 14.52 -0.84 -2.86
CA MET A 248 14.11 -1.69 -3.98
C MET A 248 14.77 -3.07 -3.92
N HIS A 249 16.07 -3.11 -3.61
CA HIS A 249 16.80 -4.36 -3.42
C HIS A 249 16.21 -5.20 -2.27
N ARG A 250 15.97 -4.57 -1.11
CA ARG A 250 15.44 -5.24 0.08
C ARG A 250 14.03 -5.80 -0.15
N LEU A 251 13.14 -5.02 -0.76
CA LEU A 251 11.82 -5.47 -1.16
C LEU A 251 11.88 -6.64 -2.16
N GLY A 252 12.86 -6.60 -3.08
CA GLY A 252 13.13 -7.70 -4.02
C GLY A 252 13.56 -8.99 -3.32
N VAL A 253 14.45 -8.90 -2.32
CA VAL A 253 14.89 -10.06 -1.50
C VAL A 253 13.72 -10.64 -0.71
N LEU A 254 12.91 -9.79 -0.09
CA LEU A 254 11.69 -10.22 0.61
C LEU A 254 10.71 -10.91 -0.33
N PHE A 255 10.51 -10.39 -1.53
CA PHE A 255 9.61 -10.99 -2.52
C PHE A 255 10.06 -12.39 -2.95
N ALA A 256 11.35 -12.60 -3.08
CA ALA A 256 11.93 -13.90 -3.45
C ALA A 256 11.95 -14.91 -2.28
N SER A 257 11.72 -14.48 -1.03
CA SER A 257 11.72 -15.37 0.13
C SER A 257 10.49 -16.30 0.13
N PRO A 258 10.66 -17.61 0.31
CA PRO A 258 9.54 -18.55 0.33
C PRO A 258 8.71 -18.48 1.63
N SER A 259 9.32 -18.04 2.73
CA SER A 259 8.67 -17.92 4.03
C SER A 259 8.76 -16.50 4.54
N ARG A 260 7.65 -15.76 4.42
CA ARG A 260 7.54 -14.37 4.90
C ARG A 260 6.53 -14.31 6.03
N THR A 261 6.95 -13.74 7.14
CA THR A 261 6.06 -13.42 8.25
C THR A 261 5.88 -11.91 8.33
N THR A 262 4.83 -11.44 8.97
CA THR A 262 4.66 -10.01 9.27
C THR A 262 5.86 -9.48 10.05
N GLU A 263 6.36 -10.23 11.04
CA GLU A 263 7.56 -9.89 11.80
C GLU A 263 8.80 -9.77 10.90
N SER A 264 9.08 -10.76 10.05
CA SER A 264 10.27 -10.73 9.19
C SER A 264 10.24 -9.56 8.19
N ILE A 265 9.06 -9.21 7.68
CA ILE A 265 8.85 -8.04 6.82
C ILE A 265 9.13 -6.77 7.60
N TYR A 266 8.55 -6.64 8.80
CA TYR A 266 8.76 -5.47 9.64
C TYR A 266 10.23 -5.28 10.01
N LEU A 267 10.89 -6.32 10.53
CA LEU A 267 12.31 -6.26 10.91
C LEU A 267 13.23 -5.90 9.72
N ALA A 268 12.86 -6.31 8.51
CA ALA A 268 13.59 -5.93 7.31
C ALA A 268 13.38 -4.46 6.91
N LEU A 269 12.17 -3.90 7.09
CA LEU A 269 11.77 -2.61 6.55
C LEU A 269 11.75 -1.46 7.57
N GLN A 270 11.77 -1.75 8.90
CA GLN A 270 11.72 -0.71 9.94
C GLN A 270 12.81 0.35 9.78
N GLY A 271 14.01 -0.08 9.41
CA GLY A 271 15.13 0.84 9.16
C GLY A 271 14.91 1.75 7.95
N ASP A 272 14.26 1.24 6.90
CA ASP A 272 13.93 2.04 5.71
C ASP A 272 12.82 3.06 6.03
N VAL A 273 11.82 2.66 6.83
CA VAL A 273 10.79 3.60 7.32
C VAL A 273 11.43 4.70 8.16
N ALA A 274 12.30 4.36 9.11
CA ALA A 274 13.02 5.35 9.93
C ALA A 274 13.92 6.25 9.06
N ALA A 275 14.56 5.71 8.03
CA ALA A 275 15.36 6.49 7.08
C ALA A 275 14.52 7.46 6.25
N MET A 276 13.26 7.10 5.90
CA MET A 276 12.32 8.03 5.24
C MET A 276 12.00 9.22 6.15
N PHE A 277 11.73 9.01 7.45
CA PHE A 277 11.54 10.12 8.39
C PHE A 277 12.79 11.01 8.44
N ALA A 278 13.99 10.42 8.53
CA ALA A 278 15.24 11.15 8.56
C ALA A 278 15.49 11.95 7.27
N ALA A 279 15.15 11.40 6.10
CA ALA A 279 15.26 12.11 4.83
C ALA A 279 14.44 13.41 4.80
N PHE A 280 13.36 13.48 5.59
CA PHE A 280 12.47 14.64 5.67
C PHE A 280 12.55 15.42 7.00
N GLY A 281 13.70 15.36 7.69
CA GLY A 281 14.01 16.23 8.82
C GLY A 281 13.59 15.72 10.19
N LEU A 282 13.19 14.44 10.31
CA LEU A 282 12.78 13.84 11.57
C LEU A 282 13.59 12.57 11.85
N ARG A 283 14.55 12.64 12.76
CA ARG A 283 15.20 11.42 13.24
C ARG A 283 14.34 10.76 14.30
N ILE A 284 13.93 9.54 14.06
CA ILE A 284 13.16 8.75 15.01
C ILE A 284 13.98 7.55 15.50
N ARG A 285 13.86 7.22 16.78
CA ARG A 285 14.53 6.06 17.38
C ARG A 285 13.71 5.51 18.54
N ARG A 286 13.96 4.27 18.89
CA ARG A 286 13.38 3.67 20.09
C ARG A 286 13.97 4.34 21.34
N ALA A 287 13.13 4.79 22.25
CA ALA A 287 13.53 5.26 23.56
C ALA A 287 13.80 4.07 24.52
N GLU A 288 14.48 4.32 25.65
CA GLU A 288 14.81 3.28 26.63
C GLU A 288 13.58 2.60 27.26
N ASP A 289 12.47 3.34 27.36
CA ASP A 289 11.18 2.87 27.85
C ASP A 289 10.31 2.22 26.76
N GLY A 290 10.82 2.05 25.55
CA GLY A 290 10.10 1.51 24.40
C GLY A 290 9.24 2.53 23.64
N GLY A 291 9.23 3.78 24.07
CA GLY A 291 8.56 4.89 23.37
C GLY A 291 9.25 5.29 22.08
N VAL A 292 8.69 6.30 21.40
CA VAL A 292 9.29 6.91 20.22
C VAL A 292 10.05 8.17 20.63
N TRP A 293 11.36 8.18 20.41
CA TRP A 293 12.14 9.41 20.51
C TRP A 293 12.15 10.11 19.15
N VAL A 294 11.72 11.35 19.12
CA VAL A 294 11.65 12.18 17.90
C VAL A 294 12.59 13.37 18.04
N ASP A 295 13.49 13.53 17.09
CA ASP A 295 14.51 14.58 17.05
C ASP A 295 14.38 15.33 15.70
N PRO A 296 13.64 16.45 15.66
CA PRO A 296 13.50 17.25 14.46
C PRO A 296 14.79 18.02 14.17
N PHE A 297 15.17 18.08 12.89
CA PHE A 297 16.31 18.87 12.42
C PHE A 297 15.98 19.61 11.11
N PRO A 298 16.59 20.78 10.86
CA PRO A 298 16.30 21.53 9.65
C PRO A 298 16.79 20.79 8.40
N LEU A 299 15.96 20.77 7.35
CA LEU A 299 16.34 20.34 6.01
C LEU A 299 17.21 21.45 5.36
N THR A 300 18.40 21.68 5.89
CA THR A 300 19.36 22.61 5.27
C THR A 300 20.12 21.86 4.19
N GLY A 301 20.35 22.53 3.03
CA GLY A 301 21.11 21.96 1.90
C GLY A 301 22.58 21.60 2.19
N ASP A 302 23.08 21.89 3.39
CA ASP A 302 24.34 21.41 3.90
C ASP A 302 24.12 20.15 4.73
N ARG A 303 24.38 18.99 4.15
CA ARG A 303 24.47 17.74 4.91
C ARG A 303 25.56 17.90 5.96
N PRO A 304 25.31 17.75 7.27
CA PRO A 304 26.39 17.56 8.19
C PRO A 304 27.12 16.28 7.78
N ASP A 305 28.41 16.40 7.51
CA ASP A 305 29.28 15.26 7.19
C ASP A 305 29.07 14.12 8.16
N GLN A 306 29.01 12.92 7.58
CA GLN A 306 28.83 11.64 8.27
C GLN A 306 29.96 11.35 9.25
#